data_166fdc95505ccf43bd7aaff573985ced
#
_entry.id   166fdc95505ccf43bd7aaff573985ced
#
_cell.length_a   1.000
_cell.length_b   1.000
_cell.length_c   1.000
_cell.angle_alpha   90.00
_cell.angle_beta   90.00
_cell.angle_gamma   90.00
#
_symmetry.space_group_name_H-M   'P 1'
#
loop_
_entity.id
_entity.type
_entity.pdbx_description
1 polymer ?
#
loop_
_entity_poly.entity_id
_entity_poly.type
_entity_poly.pdbx_seq_one_letter_code
_entity_poly.pdbx_strand_id
1 'polypeptide(L)'
;CCGVLDELLAALALEHHEKILARSRRIVRKNRAILDEWLKTQPHLSSRGVSRSSTCLIRYDVDIPSEALCRAILDETGVLLCHGDCFDVPSTFRLGYSFDEGETLTKGLQALGDFFSRKDRT
;
A
#
# COMPACT_ATOMS: atom_id res chain seq x y z
N CYS A 1 -2.98 10.53 -30.08
CA CYS A 1 -2.04 11.65 -29.94
C CYS A 1 -2.34 12.43 -28.66
N CYS A 2 -1.31 12.81 -27.92
CA CYS A 2 -1.45 13.72 -26.78
C CYS A 2 -1.81 15.14 -27.30
N GLY A 3 -2.54 15.89 -26.47
CA GLY A 3 -2.79 17.29 -26.77
C GLY A 3 -1.53 18.16 -26.64
N VAL A 4 -1.43 19.23 -27.39
CA VAL A 4 -0.25 20.13 -27.35
C VAL A 4 -0.02 20.69 -25.93
N LEU A 5 -1.10 20.99 -25.20
CA LEU A 5 -1.00 21.44 -23.81
C LEU A 5 -0.47 20.36 -22.88
N ASP A 6 -0.86 19.10 -23.08
CA ASP A 6 -0.36 17.96 -22.29
C ASP A 6 1.14 17.74 -22.51
N GLU A 7 1.60 17.85 -23.77
CA GLU A 7 3.01 17.75 -24.10
C GLU A 7 3.83 18.90 -23.50
N LEU A 8 3.31 20.13 -23.56
CA LEU A 8 3.97 21.28 -22.93
C LEU A 8 4.08 21.12 -21.41
N LEU A 9 3.00 20.72 -20.75
CA LEU A 9 2.99 20.48 -19.31
C LEU A 9 3.94 19.33 -18.92
N ALA A 10 3.99 18.26 -19.71
CA ALA A 10 4.93 17.17 -19.50
C ALA A 10 6.39 17.62 -19.65
N ALA A 11 6.70 18.44 -20.66
CA ALA A 11 8.04 19.00 -20.84
C ALA A 11 8.45 19.85 -19.63
N LEU A 12 7.59 20.76 -19.19
CA LEU A 12 7.83 21.60 -17.99
C LEU A 12 7.99 20.75 -16.72
N ALA A 13 7.18 19.72 -16.57
CA ALA A 13 7.30 18.79 -15.43
C ALA A 13 8.63 18.05 -15.45
N LEU A 14 9.11 17.63 -16.61
CA LEU A 14 10.42 16.98 -16.76
C LEU A 14 11.58 17.93 -16.48
N GLU A 15 11.51 19.17 -16.91
CA GLU A 15 12.52 20.21 -16.59
C GLU A 15 12.63 20.44 -15.06
N HIS A 16 11.51 20.33 -14.36
CA HIS A 16 11.44 20.54 -12.90
C HIS A 16 11.31 19.24 -12.10
N HIS A 17 11.62 18.09 -12.69
CA HIS A 17 11.35 16.76 -12.10
C HIS A 17 11.95 16.57 -10.70
N GLU A 18 13.15 17.08 -10.43
CA GLU A 18 13.76 16.94 -9.10
C GLU A 18 12.92 17.63 -8.00
N LYS A 19 12.42 18.83 -8.27
CA LYS A 19 11.56 19.57 -7.34
C LYS A 19 10.23 18.87 -7.12
N ILE A 20 9.60 18.39 -8.20
CA ILE A 20 8.32 17.67 -8.16
C ILE A 20 8.47 16.36 -7.41
N LEU A 21 9.50 15.57 -7.71
CA LEU A 21 9.75 14.27 -7.10
C LEU A 21 10.20 14.36 -5.64
N ALA A 22 10.83 15.46 -5.23
CA ALA A 22 11.32 15.63 -3.86
C ALA A 22 10.20 15.45 -2.82
N ARG A 23 9.01 16.02 -3.07
CA ARG A 23 7.84 15.85 -2.20
C ARG A 23 7.38 14.40 -2.16
N SER A 24 7.20 13.77 -3.30
CA SER A 24 6.73 12.38 -3.40
C SER A 24 7.71 11.40 -2.75
N ARG A 25 9.02 11.58 -2.99
CA ARG A 25 10.09 10.78 -2.38
C ARG A 25 10.09 10.91 -0.84
N ARG A 26 9.84 12.11 -0.33
CA ARG A 26 9.75 12.35 1.12
C ARG A 26 8.57 11.59 1.74
N ILE A 27 7.39 11.70 1.14
CA ILE A 27 6.18 11.01 1.59
C ILE A 27 6.39 9.49 1.56
N VAL A 28 6.87 8.96 0.44
CA VAL A 28 7.11 7.51 0.28
C VAL A 28 8.09 6.99 1.33
N ARG A 29 9.21 7.68 1.57
CA ARG A 29 10.21 7.25 2.56
C ARG A 29 9.65 7.25 3.98
N LYS A 30 8.93 8.33 4.35
CA LYS A 30 8.29 8.44 5.66
C LYS A 30 7.27 7.33 5.88
N ASN A 31 6.36 7.17 4.94
CA ASN A 31 5.26 6.21 5.05
C ASN A 31 5.75 4.76 4.96
N ARG A 32 6.82 4.52 4.18
CA ARG A 32 7.45 3.20 4.16
C ARG A 32 8.04 2.83 5.53
N ALA A 33 8.68 3.76 6.23
CA ALA A 33 9.17 3.51 7.57
C ALA A 33 8.05 3.17 8.56
N ILE A 34 6.90 3.86 8.47
CA ILE A 34 5.70 3.56 9.28
C ILE A 34 5.22 2.13 8.99
N LEU A 35 5.11 1.77 7.72
CA LEU A 35 4.68 0.42 7.31
C LEU A 35 5.66 -0.66 7.78
N ASP A 36 6.95 -0.45 7.65
CA ASP A 36 7.97 -1.43 8.05
C ASP A 36 7.98 -1.68 9.56
N GLU A 37 7.81 -0.62 10.37
CA GLU A 37 7.68 -0.76 11.82
C GLU A 37 6.38 -1.48 12.20
N TRP A 38 5.27 -1.15 11.56
CA TRP A 38 4.01 -1.85 11.80
C TRP A 38 4.08 -3.34 11.43
N LEU A 39 4.70 -3.69 10.29
CA LEU A 39 4.84 -5.09 9.88
C LEU A 39 5.61 -5.96 10.89
N LYS A 40 6.56 -5.38 11.63
CA LYS A 40 7.28 -6.11 12.69
C LYS A 40 6.35 -6.56 13.83
N THR A 41 5.23 -5.91 14.00
CA THR A 41 4.23 -6.24 15.03
C THR A 41 3.16 -7.22 14.55
N GLN A 42 3.20 -7.61 13.25
CA GLN A 42 2.17 -8.46 12.64
C GLN A 42 2.71 -9.86 12.37
N PRO A 43 2.34 -10.88 13.17
CA PRO A 43 2.90 -12.24 13.03
C PRO A 43 2.54 -12.91 11.70
N HIS A 44 1.35 -12.61 11.16
CA HIS A 44 0.81 -13.24 9.95
C HIS A 44 1.09 -12.50 8.65
N LEU A 45 1.79 -11.36 8.73
CA LEU A 45 2.03 -10.50 7.57
C LEU A 45 3.52 -10.33 7.31
N SER A 46 3.89 -10.34 6.03
CA SER A 46 5.26 -10.08 5.62
C SER A 46 5.32 -9.33 4.29
N SER A 47 6.36 -8.53 4.11
CA SER A 47 6.64 -7.85 2.85
C SER A 47 7.87 -8.49 2.19
N ARG A 48 7.78 -8.82 0.90
CA ARG A 48 8.94 -9.24 0.11
C ARG A 48 9.72 -8.02 -0.37
N GLY A 49 10.89 -7.83 0.22
CA GLY A 49 11.90 -6.92 -0.31
C GLY A 49 11.64 -5.42 -0.05
N VAL A 50 12.66 -4.62 -0.39
CA VAL A 50 12.61 -3.16 -0.28
C VAL A 50 11.91 -2.60 -1.52
N SER A 51 10.61 -2.32 -1.42
CA SER A 51 9.93 -1.56 -2.45
C SER A 51 10.29 -0.07 -2.31
N ARG A 52 10.75 0.52 -3.41
CA ARG A 52 10.90 1.99 -3.55
C ARG A 52 9.73 2.60 -4.31
N SER A 53 8.65 1.84 -4.44
CA SER A 53 7.41 2.22 -5.10
C SER A 53 6.44 2.90 -4.12
N SER A 54 5.35 3.39 -4.64
CA SER A 54 4.19 3.91 -3.89
C SER A 54 3.30 2.84 -3.28
N THR A 55 3.51 1.57 -3.67
CA THR A 55 2.73 0.40 -3.25
C THR A 55 3.66 -0.77 -2.96
N CYS A 56 3.19 -1.75 -2.19
CA CYS A 56 3.87 -3.04 -2.01
C CYS A 56 2.88 -4.19 -1.94
N LEU A 57 3.36 -5.40 -2.19
CA LEU A 57 2.63 -6.63 -1.93
C LEU A 57 2.96 -7.12 -0.52
N ILE A 58 1.93 -7.34 0.26
CA ILE A 58 1.99 -7.95 1.58
C ILE A 58 1.52 -9.39 1.45
N ARG A 59 2.36 -10.32 1.89
CA ARG A 59 2.01 -11.74 2.02
C ARG A 59 1.35 -11.98 3.36
N TYR A 60 0.33 -12.81 3.37
CA TYR A 60 -0.31 -13.30 4.59
C TYR A 60 -0.25 -14.85 4.64
N ASP A 61 -0.38 -15.43 5.83
CA ASP A 61 -0.29 -16.88 6.08
C ASP A 61 -1.59 -17.50 6.59
N VAL A 62 -2.72 -16.80 6.44
CA VAL A 62 -4.04 -17.35 6.77
C VAL A 62 -4.64 -18.09 5.55
N ASP A 63 -5.37 -19.17 5.80
CA ASP A 63 -5.97 -20.03 4.76
C ASP A 63 -7.29 -19.45 4.24
N ILE A 64 -7.22 -18.28 3.60
CA ILE A 64 -8.34 -17.58 2.97
C ILE A 64 -7.90 -17.12 1.58
N PRO A 65 -8.69 -17.34 0.51
CA PRO A 65 -8.39 -16.79 -0.81
C PRO A 65 -8.25 -15.26 -0.80
N SER A 66 -7.32 -14.72 -1.57
CA SER A 66 -6.96 -13.29 -1.53
C SER A 66 -8.15 -12.36 -1.79
N GLU A 67 -9.03 -12.69 -2.73
CA GLU A 67 -10.23 -11.89 -3.00
C GLU A 67 -11.17 -11.88 -1.80
N ALA A 68 -11.45 -13.05 -1.23
CA ALA A 68 -12.35 -13.20 -0.07
C ALA A 68 -11.80 -12.45 1.15
N LEU A 69 -10.48 -12.53 1.38
CA LEU A 69 -9.82 -11.79 2.46
C LEU A 69 -9.95 -10.28 2.27
N CYS A 70 -9.64 -9.75 1.08
CA CYS A 70 -9.73 -8.31 0.80
C CYS A 70 -11.16 -7.80 0.91
N ARG A 71 -12.15 -8.59 0.51
CA ARG A 71 -13.57 -8.26 0.68
C ARG A 71 -13.99 -8.20 2.14
N ALA A 72 -13.60 -9.20 2.94
CA ALA A 72 -13.86 -9.20 4.39
C ALA A 72 -13.20 -8.01 5.10
N ILE A 73 -11.98 -7.67 4.74
CA ILE A 73 -11.29 -6.48 5.26
C ILE A 73 -12.07 -5.22 4.92
N LEU A 74 -12.52 -5.05 3.68
CA LEU A 74 -13.30 -3.89 3.26
C LEU A 74 -14.61 -3.78 4.05
N ASP A 75 -15.34 -4.88 4.16
CA ASP A 75 -16.66 -4.92 4.82
C ASP A 75 -16.55 -4.63 6.33
N GLU A 76 -15.50 -5.13 7.00
CA GLU A 76 -15.33 -4.98 8.44
C GLU A 76 -14.61 -3.69 8.86
N THR A 77 -13.74 -3.15 8.00
CA THR A 77 -12.84 -2.05 8.38
C THR A 77 -12.95 -0.80 7.51
N GLY A 78 -13.57 -0.92 6.34
CA GLY A 78 -13.57 0.15 5.33
C GLY A 78 -12.24 0.32 4.58
N VAL A 79 -11.24 -0.54 4.83
CA VAL A 79 -9.94 -0.47 4.15
C VAL A 79 -10.02 -1.21 2.82
N LEU A 80 -9.85 -0.47 1.72
CA LEU A 80 -9.82 -1.03 0.37
C LEU A 80 -8.41 -1.49 0.00
N LEU A 81 -8.27 -2.78 -0.28
CA LEU A 81 -7.03 -3.40 -0.76
C LEU A 81 -7.27 -4.08 -2.11
N CYS A 82 -6.21 -4.25 -2.89
CA CYS A 82 -6.26 -5.02 -4.13
C CYS A 82 -5.68 -6.41 -3.86
N HIS A 83 -6.45 -7.46 -4.12
CA HIS A 83 -6.00 -8.83 -3.89
C HIS A 83 -4.92 -9.26 -4.89
N GLY A 84 -3.99 -10.09 -4.43
CA GLY A 84 -2.81 -10.47 -5.20
C GLY A 84 -3.07 -11.32 -6.43
N ASP A 85 -4.23 -12.00 -6.50
CA ASP A 85 -4.60 -12.80 -7.66
C ASP A 85 -4.75 -11.95 -8.93
N CYS A 86 -5.02 -10.65 -8.83
CA CYS A 86 -4.97 -9.70 -9.95
C CYS A 86 -3.57 -9.57 -10.59
N PHE A 87 -2.54 -10.07 -9.92
CA PHE A 87 -1.14 -10.01 -10.33
C PHE A 87 -0.50 -11.40 -10.40
N ASP A 88 -1.30 -12.46 -10.40
CA ASP A 88 -0.85 -13.86 -10.35
C ASP A 88 0.05 -14.16 -9.14
N VAL A 89 -0.20 -13.48 -8.01
CA VAL A 89 0.56 -13.66 -6.75
C VAL A 89 -0.41 -14.01 -5.61
N PRO A 90 -0.82 -15.28 -5.50
CA PRO A 90 -1.76 -15.71 -4.47
C PRO A 90 -1.22 -15.51 -3.04
N SER A 91 -2.12 -15.51 -2.08
CA SER A 91 -1.82 -15.27 -0.65
C SER A 91 -1.12 -13.93 -0.40
N THR A 92 -1.49 -12.91 -1.19
CA THR A 92 -1.01 -11.53 -1.02
C THR A 92 -2.12 -10.52 -1.24
N PHE A 93 -1.91 -9.31 -0.76
CA PHE A 93 -2.66 -8.12 -1.15
C PHE A 93 -1.73 -6.94 -1.40
N ARG A 94 -2.13 -6.06 -2.30
CA ARG A 94 -1.40 -4.83 -2.58
C ARG A 94 -1.88 -3.71 -1.67
N LEU A 95 -0.94 -3.09 -0.97
CA LEU A 95 -1.15 -1.95 -0.11
C LEU A 95 -0.47 -0.70 -0.69
N GLY A 96 -1.24 0.39 -0.83
CA GLY A 96 -0.72 1.71 -1.18
C GLY A 96 -0.38 2.51 0.07
N TYR A 97 0.73 3.26 0.05
CA TYR A 97 1.20 4.01 1.22
C TYR A 97 1.75 5.41 0.92
N SER A 98 1.39 5.99 -0.23
CA SER A 98 2.04 7.22 -0.71
C SER A 98 1.12 8.42 -0.94
N PHE A 99 -0.11 8.39 -0.45
CA PHE A 99 -1.10 9.40 -0.80
C PHE A 99 -1.18 10.61 0.15
N ASP A 100 -0.74 10.47 1.41
CA ASP A 100 -0.68 11.59 2.38
C ASP A 100 0.59 11.53 3.24
N GLU A 101 0.67 12.39 4.26
CA GLU A 101 1.79 12.49 5.19
C GLU A 101 1.81 11.37 6.26
N GLY A 102 1.03 10.31 6.09
CA GLY A 102 1.02 9.10 6.93
C GLY A 102 -0.15 9.00 7.90
N GLU A 103 -1.04 9.98 7.97
CA GLU A 103 -2.18 9.95 8.90
C GLU A 103 -3.19 8.87 8.51
N THR A 104 -3.65 8.87 7.25
CA THR A 104 -4.59 7.87 6.74
C THR A 104 -3.96 6.48 6.72
N LEU A 105 -2.67 6.38 6.36
CA LEU A 105 -1.92 5.13 6.42
C LEU A 105 -1.95 4.54 7.84
N THR A 106 -1.61 5.34 8.85
CA THR A 106 -1.57 4.87 10.24
C THR A 106 -2.94 4.36 10.71
N LYS A 107 -4.02 5.06 10.38
CA LYS A 107 -5.39 4.62 10.70
C LYS A 107 -5.75 3.31 10.00
N GLY A 108 -5.41 3.19 8.70
CA GLY A 108 -5.64 1.97 7.93
C GLY A 108 -4.85 0.78 8.46
N LEU A 109 -3.58 0.96 8.81
CA LEU A 109 -2.74 -0.09 9.39
C LEU A 109 -3.25 -0.54 10.78
N GLN A 110 -3.75 0.39 11.60
CA GLN A 110 -4.40 0.05 12.87
C GLN A 110 -5.61 -0.86 12.63
N ALA A 111 -6.51 -0.46 11.75
CA ALA A 111 -7.71 -1.23 11.41
C ALA A 111 -7.38 -2.63 10.85
N LEU A 112 -6.33 -2.74 10.02
CA LEU A 112 -5.81 -4.03 9.54
C LEU A 112 -5.25 -4.89 10.68
N GLY A 113 -4.46 -4.32 11.58
CA GLY A 113 -3.92 -5.03 12.74
C GLY A 113 -5.02 -5.58 13.64
N ASP A 114 -6.05 -4.79 13.90
CA ASP A 114 -7.21 -5.19 14.68
C ASP A 114 -8.00 -6.32 13.98
N PHE A 115 -8.13 -6.27 12.66
CA PHE A 115 -8.77 -7.32 11.87
C PHE A 115 -8.01 -8.65 12.00
N PHE A 116 -6.71 -8.69 11.77
CA PHE A 116 -5.91 -9.91 11.86
C PHE A 116 -5.87 -10.45 13.28
N SER A 117 -5.73 -9.60 14.31
CA SER A 117 -5.76 -10.02 15.72
C SER A 117 -7.07 -10.68 16.15
N ARG A 118 -8.20 -10.35 15.53
CA ARG A 118 -9.48 -11.06 15.78
C ARG A 118 -9.53 -12.44 15.15
N LYS A 119 -8.91 -12.60 13.97
CA LYS A 119 -8.85 -13.91 13.29
C LYS A 119 -8.00 -14.93 14.05
N ASP A 120 -6.97 -14.50 14.79
CA ASP A 120 -6.15 -15.36 15.63
C ASP A 120 -6.90 -16.00 16.81
N ARG A 121 -8.04 -15.44 17.19
CA ARG A 121 -8.81 -15.88 18.36
C ARG A 121 -9.96 -16.83 18.00
N THR A 122 -10.14 -17.16 16.72
CA THR A 122 -11.20 -18.01 16.23
C THR A 122 -10.68 -19.31 15.70
#